data_7d708f54bdb5bfb852235c8fe74fed22
#
_entry.id   7d708f54bdb5bfb852235c8fe74fed22
#
_cell.length_a   1.000
_cell.length_b   1.000
_cell.length_c   1.000
_cell.angle_alpha   90.00
_cell.angle_beta   90.00
_cell.angle_gamma   90.00
#
_symmetry.space_group_name_H-M   'P 1'
#
loop_
_entity.id
_entity.type
_entity.pdbx_description
1 polymer ?
#
loop_
_entity_poly.entity_id
_entity_poly.type
_entity_poly.pdbx_seq_one_letter_code
_entity_poly.pdbx_strand_id
1 'polypeptide(L)'
;MGIFSSIFGGNKSPEQENEKKFDILKYDGIRAMRIGKLTYAIKCFEEATALREDVETLQHQANAYVRANRMEDARALLARITELAPEDASAFLALANLCYMQDDYRAMDEACRRALALDADNPTTHFLAAKASLGLSNGIQAIASLTRAIVLNDKFVEAYQLRAEVLWQMRQAKDANEDIDRLLTLNPEDENALLLKAEIMAVSGNEEEAVKLMDDVLALNPFCEKAYLLKGSYYLAKKEYDRALAVYDEAVEIQPAFAQAYHERGRVKLAKGDKQGSMEDMKRAIELAPEQGAAISGEYNNYEQQRNIPF
;
A
#
# COMPACT_ATOMS: atom_id res chain seq x y z
N MET A 1 -28.59 -32.71 64.84
CA MET A 1 -27.98 -33.03 63.57
C MET A 1 -28.73 -32.30 62.49
N GLY A 2 -28.21 -31.30 61.95
CA GLY A 2 -27.59 -30.96 60.75
C GLY A 2 -27.65 -29.48 60.56
N ILE A 3 -26.60 -28.76 60.94
CA ILE A 3 -26.33 -27.34 60.59
C ILE A 3 -25.05 -27.34 59.74
N PHE A 4 -25.13 -27.78 58.48
CA PHE A 4 -23.97 -27.74 57.58
C PHE A 4 -24.36 -27.73 56.11
N SER A 5 -25.41 -26.99 55.70
CA SER A 5 -25.74 -26.87 54.28
C SER A 5 -25.98 -25.47 53.73
N SER A 6 -25.43 -24.41 54.38
CA SER A 6 -25.68 -23.02 53.92
C SER A 6 -24.44 -22.15 53.84
N ILE A 7 -23.22 -22.69 53.55
CA ILE A 7 -21.99 -21.87 53.54
C ILE A 7 -21.32 -21.78 52.15
N PHE A 8 -21.78 -22.45 51.11
CA PHE A 8 -21.15 -22.40 49.77
C PHE A 8 -22.13 -22.19 48.61
N GLY A 9 -23.07 -21.29 48.77
CA GLY A 9 -23.96 -20.86 47.70
C GLY A 9 -24.22 -19.35 47.77
N GLY A 10 -23.19 -18.53 47.66
CA GLY A 10 -23.38 -17.10 47.49
C GLY A 10 -24.07 -16.88 46.15
N ASN A 11 -25.37 -16.52 46.15
CA ASN A 11 -26.06 -15.97 44.97
C ASN A 11 -25.25 -14.81 44.44
N LYS A 12 -24.57 -15.00 43.33
CA LYS A 12 -23.90 -13.90 42.61
C LYS A 12 -24.99 -12.90 42.21
N SER A 13 -24.68 -11.60 42.37
CA SER A 13 -25.61 -10.61 41.86
C SER A 13 -25.70 -10.73 40.33
N PRO A 14 -26.83 -10.35 39.71
CA PRO A 14 -26.94 -10.34 38.23
C PRO A 14 -25.83 -9.55 37.55
N GLU A 15 -25.32 -8.53 38.21
CA GLU A 15 -24.18 -7.71 37.73
C GLU A 15 -22.86 -8.53 37.68
N GLN A 16 -22.56 -9.28 38.74
CA GLN A 16 -21.39 -10.15 38.82
C GLN A 16 -21.43 -11.29 37.76
N GLU A 17 -22.63 -11.76 37.47
CA GLU A 17 -22.85 -12.79 36.45
C GLU A 17 -22.66 -12.24 35.04
N ASN A 18 -23.14 -11.01 34.75
CA ASN A 18 -22.92 -10.28 33.49
C ASN A 18 -21.46 -9.92 33.29
N GLU A 19 -20.76 -9.48 34.34
CA GLU A 19 -19.33 -9.15 34.26
C GLU A 19 -18.50 -10.39 33.92
N LYS A 20 -18.76 -11.52 34.59
CA LYS A 20 -18.07 -12.77 34.27
C LYS A 20 -18.38 -13.26 32.85
N LYS A 21 -19.62 -13.10 32.40
CA LYS A 21 -20.03 -13.45 31.03
C LYS A 21 -19.36 -12.55 30.01
N PHE A 22 -19.25 -11.26 30.27
CA PHE A 22 -18.51 -10.31 29.44
C PHE A 22 -17.05 -10.75 29.26
N ASP A 23 -16.34 -11.04 30.37
CA ASP A 23 -14.94 -11.47 30.29
C ASP A 23 -14.76 -12.75 29.50
N ILE A 24 -15.63 -13.76 29.71
CA ILE A 24 -15.60 -15.01 28.94
C ILE A 24 -15.73 -14.70 27.44
N LEU A 25 -16.74 -13.94 27.06
CA LEU A 25 -17.01 -13.60 25.66
C LEU A 25 -15.87 -12.81 25.02
N LYS A 26 -15.32 -11.79 25.73
CA LYS A 26 -14.17 -11.00 25.30
C LYS A 26 -12.97 -11.91 24.99
N TYR A 27 -12.58 -12.76 25.94
CA TYR A 27 -11.42 -13.62 25.75
C TYR A 27 -11.66 -14.76 24.77
N ASP A 28 -12.86 -15.28 24.62
CA ASP A 28 -13.23 -16.25 23.59
C ASP A 28 -13.16 -15.62 22.20
N GLY A 29 -13.62 -14.36 22.05
CA GLY A 29 -13.47 -13.59 20.84
C GLY A 29 -12.00 -13.39 20.45
N ILE A 30 -11.15 -12.98 21.40
CA ILE A 30 -9.71 -12.80 21.16
C ILE A 30 -9.05 -14.14 20.74
N ARG A 31 -9.37 -15.24 21.39
CA ARG A 31 -8.86 -16.58 21.02
C ARG A 31 -9.32 -16.96 19.61
N ALA A 32 -10.59 -16.73 19.29
CA ALA A 32 -11.16 -17.02 17.99
C ALA A 32 -10.48 -16.21 16.87
N MET A 33 -10.17 -14.94 17.12
CA MET A 33 -9.38 -14.09 16.20
C MET A 33 -8.01 -14.68 15.90
N ARG A 34 -7.29 -15.16 16.92
CA ARG A 34 -5.95 -15.75 16.75
C ARG A 34 -5.95 -17.01 15.89
N ILE A 35 -7.00 -17.82 15.95
CA ILE A 35 -7.14 -19.05 15.16
C ILE A 35 -7.94 -18.86 13.87
N GLY A 36 -8.23 -17.62 13.47
CA GLY A 36 -8.89 -17.28 12.21
C GLY A 36 -10.40 -17.55 12.16
N LYS A 37 -11.06 -17.86 13.28
CA LYS A 37 -12.52 -18.11 13.35
C LYS A 37 -13.28 -16.78 13.46
N LEU A 38 -13.21 -15.95 12.41
CA LEU A 38 -13.71 -14.57 12.42
C LEU A 38 -15.19 -14.47 12.76
N THR A 39 -16.06 -15.31 12.15
CA THR A 39 -17.51 -15.28 12.41
C THR A 39 -17.84 -15.54 13.88
N TYR A 40 -17.13 -16.48 14.51
CA TYR A 40 -17.32 -16.77 15.92
C TYR A 40 -16.76 -15.64 16.81
N ALA A 41 -15.61 -15.06 16.45
CA ALA A 41 -15.03 -13.93 17.15
C ALA A 41 -15.97 -12.73 17.16
N ILE A 42 -16.52 -12.37 15.99
CA ILE A 42 -17.49 -11.28 15.83
C ILE A 42 -18.70 -11.51 16.75
N LYS A 43 -19.28 -12.71 16.73
CA LYS A 43 -20.42 -13.04 17.58
C LYS A 43 -20.09 -12.87 19.08
N CYS A 44 -18.92 -13.35 19.51
CA CYS A 44 -18.47 -13.18 20.89
C CYS A 44 -18.33 -11.71 21.27
N PHE A 45 -17.72 -10.89 20.39
CA PHE A 45 -17.57 -9.45 20.68
C PHE A 45 -18.92 -8.71 20.67
N GLU A 46 -19.82 -9.01 19.71
CA GLU A 46 -21.19 -8.45 19.67
C GLU A 46 -21.95 -8.76 20.95
N GLU A 47 -21.91 -10.00 21.45
CA GLU A 47 -22.53 -10.39 22.71
C GLU A 47 -21.83 -9.72 23.93
N ALA A 48 -20.51 -9.58 23.92
CA ALA A 48 -19.76 -8.92 24.98
C ALA A 48 -20.11 -7.42 25.07
N THR A 49 -20.07 -6.71 23.95
CA THR A 49 -20.35 -5.28 23.88
C THR A 49 -21.82 -4.93 24.18
N ALA A 50 -22.74 -5.86 23.95
CA ALA A 50 -24.14 -5.75 24.39
C ALA A 50 -24.29 -5.83 25.92
N LEU A 51 -23.37 -6.49 26.62
CA LEU A 51 -23.37 -6.55 28.08
C LEU A 51 -22.71 -5.30 28.70
N ARG A 52 -21.62 -4.85 28.10
CA ARG A 52 -20.84 -3.69 28.54
C ARG A 52 -20.10 -3.04 27.40
N GLU A 53 -20.27 -1.75 27.21
CA GLU A 53 -19.50 -0.97 26.24
C GLU A 53 -18.09 -0.71 26.80
N ASP A 54 -17.10 -1.46 26.26
CA ASP A 54 -15.71 -1.45 26.68
C ASP A 54 -14.83 -1.15 25.45
N VAL A 55 -14.05 -0.07 25.50
CA VAL A 55 -13.27 0.44 24.37
C VAL A 55 -12.33 -0.62 23.80
N GLU A 56 -11.66 -1.40 24.65
CA GLU A 56 -10.75 -2.45 24.19
C GLU A 56 -11.50 -3.55 23.43
N THR A 57 -12.70 -3.94 23.94
CA THR A 57 -13.54 -4.94 23.25
C THR A 57 -14.08 -4.42 21.93
N LEU A 58 -14.49 -3.14 21.88
CA LEU A 58 -14.91 -2.47 20.64
C LEU A 58 -13.76 -2.39 19.62
N GLN A 59 -12.52 -2.14 20.06
CA GLN A 59 -11.34 -2.16 19.18
C GLN A 59 -11.09 -3.55 18.58
N HIS A 60 -11.21 -4.62 19.40
CA HIS A 60 -11.12 -6.00 18.90
C HIS A 60 -12.23 -6.33 17.92
N GLN A 61 -13.46 -5.89 18.20
CA GLN A 61 -14.60 -6.07 17.31
C GLN A 61 -14.42 -5.34 15.98
N ALA A 62 -13.95 -4.08 16.01
CA ALA A 62 -13.65 -3.31 14.80
C ALA A 62 -12.59 -4.01 13.94
N ASN A 63 -11.52 -4.51 14.55
CA ASN A 63 -10.50 -5.28 13.84
C ASN A 63 -11.09 -6.59 13.23
N ALA A 64 -11.99 -7.28 13.95
CA ALA A 64 -12.65 -8.45 13.42
C ALA A 64 -13.53 -8.12 12.21
N TYR A 65 -14.23 -6.98 12.23
CA TYR A 65 -15.02 -6.50 11.09
C TYR A 65 -14.13 -6.16 9.89
N VAL A 66 -13.02 -5.44 10.08
CA VAL A 66 -12.05 -5.16 9.00
C VAL A 66 -11.56 -6.45 8.35
N ARG A 67 -11.14 -7.44 9.16
CA ARG A 67 -10.67 -8.73 8.64
C ARG A 67 -11.75 -9.57 7.96
N ALA A 68 -13.02 -9.35 8.32
CA ALA A 68 -14.19 -9.96 7.67
C ALA A 68 -14.71 -9.16 6.47
N ASN A 69 -14.01 -8.09 6.06
CA ASN A 69 -14.41 -7.16 5.01
C ASN A 69 -15.75 -6.45 5.27
N ARG A 70 -16.15 -6.31 6.55
CA ARG A 70 -17.33 -5.56 6.99
C ARG A 70 -16.95 -4.11 7.29
N MET A 71 -16.58 -3.37 6.26
CA MET A 71 -15.94 -2.05 6.41
C MET A 71 -16.86 -1.00 7.05
N GLU A 72 -18.17 -0.99 6.70
CA GLU A 72 -19.13 -0.03 7.25
C GLU A 72 -19.36 -0.27 8.76
N ASP A 73 -19.47 -1.54 9.18
CA ASP A 73 -19.61 -1.88 10.58
C ASP A 73 -18.36 -1.48 11.38
N ALA A 74 -17.17 -1.70 10.80
CA ALA A 74 -15.91 -1.28 11.39
C ALA A 74 -15.84 0.24 11.53
N ARG A 75 -16.29 1.00 10.50
CA ARG A 75 -16.32 2.46 10.51
C ARG A 75 -17.22 3.02 11.60
N ALA A 76 -18.44 2.51 11.68
CA ALA A 76 -19.39 2.94 12.73
C ALA A 76 -18.81 2.70 14.13
N LEU A 77 -18.15 1.55 14.32
CA LEU A 77 -17.57 1.18 15.60
C LEU A 77 -16.35 2.04 15.94
N LEU A 78 -15.45 2.29 15.00
CA LEU A 78 -14.29 3.17 15.21
C LEU A 78 -14.72 4.62 15.46
N ALA A 79 -15.75 5.12 14.77
CA ALA A 79 -16.33 6.42 15.08
C ALA A 79 -16.84 6.45 16.53
N ARG A 80 -17.57 5.41 16.96
CA ARG A 80 -18.03 5.30 18.35
C ARG A 80 -16.88 5.28 19.37
N ILE A 81 -15.79 4.59 19.05
CA ILE A 81 -14.58 4.56 19.90
C ILE A 81 -13.99 5.95 20.06
N THR A 82 -13.94 6.78 19.00
CA THR A 82 -13.43 8.17 19.09
C THR A 82 -14.32 9.07 19.94
N GLU A 83 -15.62 8.76 20.06
CA GLU A 83 -16.53 9.48 20.98
C GLU A 83 -16.32 9.05 22.44
N LEU A 84 -16.09 7.76 22.69
CA LEU A 84 -15.88 7.21 24.03
C LEU A 84 -14.50 7.54 24.59
N ALA A 85 -13.50 7.65 23.74
CA ALA A 85 -12.12 7.94 24.11
C ALA A 85 -11.56 9.12 23.27
N PRO A 86 -12.08 10.35 23.46
CA PRO A 86 -11.73 11.50 22.63
C PRO A 86 -10.27 11.96 22.81
N GLU A 87 -9.59 11.52 23.86
CA GLU A 87 -8.19 11.82 24.15
C GLU A 87 -7.24 10.70 23.69
N ASP A 88 -7.76 9.63 23.06
CA ASP A 88 -6.95 8.53 22.56
C ASP A 88 -6.58 8.75 21.10
N ALA A 89 -5.35 9.22 20.83
CA ALA A 89 -4.84 9.40 19.48
C ALA A 89 -4.87 8.09 18.66
N SER A 90 -4.75 6.92 19.30
CA SER A 90 -4.74 5.63 18.62
C SER A 90 -6.11 5.28 18.02
N ALA A 91 -7.20 5.74 18.62
CA ALA A 91 -8.55 5.59 18.10
C ALA A 91 -8.73 6.32 16.76
N PHE A 92 -8.24 7.57 16.68
CA PHE A 92 -8.27 8.35 15.44
C PHE A 92 -7.35 7.78 14.38
N LEU A 93 -6.19 7.22 14.76
CA LEU A 93 -5.30 6.51 13.82
C LEU A 93 -5.96 5.26 13.22
N ALA A 94 -6.67 4.49 14.03
CA ALA A 94 -7.41 3.32 13.55
C ALA A 94 -8.50 3.75 12.54
N LEU A 95 -9.22 4.83 12.84
CA LEU A 95 -10.22 5.39 11.92
C LEU A 95 -9.56 5.90 10.62
N ALA A 96 -8.43 6.60 10.71
CA ALA A 96 -7.70 7.08 9.53
C ALA A 96 -7.25 5.92 8.62
N ASN A 97 -6.73 4.83 9.20
CA ASN A 97 -6.36 3.64 8.44
C ASN A 97 -7.57 2.99 7.73
N LEU A 98 -8.71 2.93 8.40
CA LEU A 98 -9.94 2.41 7.77
C LEU A 98 -10.41 3.31 6.64
N CYS A 99 -10.41 4.64 6.83
CA CYS A 99 -10.75 5.61 5.79
C CYS A 99 -9.80 5.49 4.57
N TYR A 100 -8.51 5.23 4.80
CA TYR A 100 -7.57 4.94 3.72
C TYR A 100 -7.96 3.70 2.91
N MET A 101 -8.38 2.62 3.58
CA MET A 101 -8.85 1.39 2.91
C MET A 101 -10.14 1.57 2.10
N GLN A 102 -10.91 2.62 2.41
CA GLN A 102 -12.15 3.00 1.72
C GLN A 102 -11.95 4.13 0.70
N ASP A 103 -10.72 4.59 0.46
CA ASP A 103 -10.38 5.76 -0.38
C ASP A 103 -11.09 7.05 0.07
N ASP A 104 -11.56 7.12 1.32
CA ASP A 104 -12.15 8.33 1.91
C ASP A 104 -11.06 9.24 2.50
N TYR A 105 -10.31 9.87 1.60
CA TYR A 105 -9.17 10.72 1.98
C TYR A 105 -9.57 11.97 2.77
N ARG A 106 -10.82 12.43 2.66
CA ARG A 106 -11.32 13.58 3.45
C ARG A 106 -11.52 13.19 4.91
N ALA A 107 -12.20 12.07 5.17
CA ALA A 107 -12.36 11.57 6.53
C ALA A 107 -11.02 11.14 7.14
N MET A 108 -10.12 10.58 6.31
CA MET A 108 -8.75 10.24 6.72
C MET A 108 -7.98 11.47 7.19
N ASP A 109 -8.01 12.58 6.44
CA ASP A 109 -7.34 13.83 6.79
C ASP A 109 -7.88 14.41 8.11
N GLU A 110 -9.22 14.39 8.30
CA GLU A 110 -9.84 14.85 9.56
C GLU A 110 -9.41 13.99 10.75
N ALA A 111 -9.41 12.66 10.59
CA ALA A 111 -8.96 11.76 11.65
C ALA A 111 -7.46 11.96 11.99
N CYS A 112 -6.61 12.14 10.97
CA CYS A 112 -5.19 12.46 11.17
C CYS A 112 -5.01 13.80 11.89
N ARG A 113 -5.78 14.85 11.56
CA ARG A 113 -5.72 16.13 12.27
C ARG A 113 -6.10 16.00 13.74
N ARG A 114 -7.12 15.21 14.05
CA ARG A 114 -7.51 14.94 15.43
C ARG A 114 -6.43 14.18 16.19
N ALA A 115 -5.84 13.15 15.57
CA ALA A 115 -4.73 12.41 16.15
C ALA A 115 -3.50 13.30 16.42
N LEU A 116 -3.13 14.17 15.46
CA LEU A 116 -2.01 15.11 15.62
C LEU A 116 -2.27 16.21 16.67
N ALA A 117 -3.52 16.57 16.90
CA ALA A 117 -3.86 17.50 17.99
C ALA A 117 -3.61 16.88 19.37
N LEU A 118 -3.67 15.55 19.49
CA LEU A 118 -3.42 14.80 20.72
C LEU A 118 -1.96 14.38 20.87
N ASP A 119 -1.34 13.96 19.76
CA ASP A 119 0.07 13.54 19.70
C ASP A 119 0.72 14.10 18.42
N ALA A 120 1.30 15.29 18.55
CA ALA A 120 1.92 16.02 17.46
C ALA A 120 3.25 15.41 16.98
N ASP A 121 3.85 14.53 17.75
CA ASP A 121 5.18 13.98 17.49
C ASP A 121 5.13 12.51 17.03
N ASN A 122 3.98 12.03 16.57
CA ASN A 122 3.82 10.69 16.04
C ASN A 122 4.18 10.62 14.55
N PRO A 123 5.28 9.98 14.17
CA PRO A 123 5.70 9.93 12.76
C PRO A 123 4.72 9.18 11.86
N THR A 124 4.04 8.14 12.39
CA THR A 124 3.05 7.37 11.64
C THR A 124 1.83 8.21 11.30
N THR A 125 1.40 9.08 12.21
CA THR A 125 0.28 9.99 11.94
C THR A 125 0.61 10.99 10.84
N HIS A 126 1.81 11.56 10.85
CA HIS A 126 2.28 12.43 9.77
C HIS A 126 2.37 11.69 8.43
N PHE A 127 2.83 10.45 8.43
CA PHE A 127 2.85 9.62 7.21
C PHE A 127 1.44 9.35 6.66
N LEU A 128 0.47 9.03 7.54
CA LEU A 128 -0.93 8.86 7.13
C LEU A 128 -1.54 10.17 6.63
N ALA A 129 -1.25 11.30 7.27
CA ALA A 129 -1.70 12.62 6.81
C ALA A 129 -1.14 12.97 5.41
N ALA A 130 0.08 12.55 5.13
CA ALA A 130 0.66 12.69 3.79
C ALA A 130 -0.09 11.84 2.75
N LYS A 131 -0.43 10.59 3.07
CA LYS A 131 -1.24 9.72 2.20
C LYS A 131 -2.62 10.32 1.94
N ALA A 132 -3.27 10.88 2.97
CA ALA A 132 -4.54 11.60 2.82
C ALA A 132 -4.39 12.81 1.88
N SER A 133 -3.32 13.59 2.04
CA SER A 133 -3.02 14.74 1.18
C SER A 133 -2.82 14.34 -0.28
N LEU A 134 -2.14 13.22 -0.53
CA LEU A 134 -1.96 12.67 -1.89
C LEU A 134 -3.29 12.24 -2.51
N GLY A 135 -4.14 11.54 -1.77
CA GLY A 135 -5.48 11.19 -2.23
C GLY A 135 -6.36 12.41 -2.54
N LEU A 136 -6.09 13.54 -1.88
CA LEU A 136 -6.70 14.84 -2.15
C LEU A 136 -5.96 15.67 -3.22
N SER A 137 -4.99 15.08 -3.91
CA SER A 137 -4.16 15.73 -4.94
C SER A 137 -3.34 16.93 -4.43
N ASN A 138 -3.01 16.95 -3.13
CA ASN A 138 -2.20 18.02 -2.51
C ASN A 138 -0.77 17.54 -2.23
N GLY A 139 0.05 17.45 -3.28
CA GLY A 139 1.44 17.00 -3.19
C GLY A 139 2.32 17.88 -2.28
N ILE A 140 2.08 19.19 -2.23
CA ILE A 140 2.86 20.10 -1.39
C ILE A 140 2.64 19.78 0.09
N GLN A 141 1.38 19.60 0.51
CA GLN A 141 1.04 19.23 1.88
C GLN A 141 1.58 17.84 2.22
N ALA A 142 1.55 16.91 1.27
CA ALA A 142 2.11 15.58 1.45
C ALA A 142 3.61 15.64 1.75
N ILE A 143 4.39 16.40 0.97
CA ILE A 143 5.84 16.60 1.22
C ILE A 143 6.09 17.20 2.61
N ALA A 144 5.31 18.20 3.02
CA ALA A 144 5.44 18.80 4.35
C ALA A 144 5.21 17.78 5.47
N SER A 145 4.16 16.96 5.35
CA SER A 145 3.85 15.91 6.32
C SER A 145 4.90 14.79 6.34
N LEU A 146 5.39 14.35 5.18
CA LEU A 146 6.47 13.37 5.07
C LEU A 146 7.77 13.88 5.67
N THR A 147 8.09 15.15 5.43
CA THR A 147 9.26 15.80 6.03
C THR A 147 9.18 15.76 7.56
N ARG A 148 8.00 16.03 8.14
CA ARG A 148 7.82 15.95 9.58
C ARG A 148 7.94 14.50 10.09
N ALA A 149 7.38 13.53 9.38
CA ALA A 149 7.52 12.11 9.71
C ALA A 149 8.99 11.67 9.74
N ILE A 150 9.78 12.10 8.75
CA ILE A 150 11.22 11.80 8.65
C ILE A 150 12.03 12.49 9.76
N VAL A 151 11.70 13.73 10.09
CA VAL A 151 12.36 14.44 11.21
C VAL A 151 12.13 13.73 12.53
N LEU A 152 10.94 13.16 12.74
CA LEU A 152 10.58 12.42 13.96
C LEU A 152 11.15 11.00 13.98
N ASN A 153 11.34 10.39 12.81
CA ASN A 153 11.96 9.08 12.64
C ASN A 153 12.86 9.05 11.39
N ASP A 154 14.15 9.26 11.58
CA ASP A 154 15.17 9.35 10.54
C ASP A 154 15.47 8.01 9.83
N LYS A 155 14.80 6.92 10.25
CA LYS A 155 14.86 5.58 9.65
C LYS A 155 13.52 5.14 9.06
N PHE A 156 12.58 6.06 8.88
CA PHE A 156 11.26 5.75 8.34
C PHE A 156 11.33 5.55 6.81
N VAL A 157 11.68 4.33 6.41
CA VAL A 157 11.91 3.93 5.01
C VAL A 157 10.73 4.30 4.11
N GLU A 158 9.50 3.97 4.52
CA GLU A 158 8.29 4.23 3.73
C GLU A 158 8.02 5.72 3.54
N ALA A 159 8.42 6.56 4.50
CA ALA A 159 8.27 8.01 4.38
C ALA A 159 9.27 8.62 3.39
N TYR A 160 10.51 8.15 3.39
CA TYR A 160 11.50 8.54 2.38
C TYR A 160 11.08 8.10 0.98
N GLN A 161 10.66 6.84 0.84
CA GLN A 161 10.20 6.31 -0.45
C GLN A 161 9.05 7.14 -1.02
N LEU A 162 8.00 7.35 -0.22
CA LEU A 162 6.84 8.12 -0.67
C LEU A 162 7.20 9.57 -0.98
N ARG A 163 8.11 10.19 -0.19
CA ARG A 163 8.54 11.57 -0.47
C ARG A 163 9.35 11.66 -1.75
N ALA A 164 10.27 10.72 -1.98
CA ALA A 164 11.04 10.65 -3.22
C ALA A 164 10.14 10.53 -4.46
N GLU A 165 9.13 9.63 -4.41
CA GLU A 165 8.15 9.45 -5.47
C GLU A 165 7.37 10.75 -5.77
N VAL A 166 6.88 11.43 -4.73
CA VAL A 166 6.13 12.68 -4.87
C VAL A 166 7.03 13.81 -5.40
N LEU A 167 8.24 13.93 -4.88
CA LEU A 167 9.23 14.92 -5.37
C LEU A 167 9.57 14.69 -6.83
N TRP A 168 9.75 13.42 -7.23
CA TRP A 168 9.99 13.07 -8.64
C TRP A 168 8.82 13.44 -9.55
N GLN A 169 7.58 13.11 -9.15
CA GLN A 169 6.36 13.53 -9.87
C GLN A 169 6.25 15.05 -10.01
N MET A 170 6.70 15.80 -9.00
CA MET A 170 6.76 17.26 -9.01
C MET A 170 7.99 17.83 -9.72
N ARG A 171 8.79 17.01 -10.42
CA ARG A 171 10.01 17.40 -11.14
C ARG A 171 11.12 17.97 -10.25
N GLN A 172 11.11 17.61 -8.98
CA GLN A 172 12.16 17.99 -8.02
C GLN A 172 13.20 16.85 -7.92
N ALA A 173 13.87 16.58 -9.03
CA ALA A 173 14.76 15.43 -9.19
C ALA A 173 15.92 15.40 -8.17
N LYS A 174 16.46 16.57 -7.83
CA LYS A 174 17.56 16.68 -6.85
C LYS A 174 17.13 16.21 -5.48
N ASP A 175 16.01 16.73 -4.98
CA ASP A 175 15.51 16.42 -3.64
C ASP A 175 15.03 14.95 -3.58
N ALA A 176 14.43 14.44 -4.66
CA ALA A 176 14.08 13.03 -4.79
C ALA A 176 15.31 12.13 -4.69
N ASN A 177 16.41 12.49 -5.37
CA ASN A 177 17.65 11.72 -5.34
C ASN A 177 18.29 11.71 -3.94
N GLU A 178 18.21 12.80 -3.19
CA GLU A 178 18.71 12.86 -1.79
C GLU A 178 17.95 11.84 -0.90
N ASP A 179 16.64 11.72 -1.05
CA ASP A 179 15.84 10.73 -0.33
C ASP A 179 16.18 9.29 -0.74
N ILE A 180 16.38 9.06 -2.05
CA ILE A 180 16.77 7.74 -2.57
C ILE A 180 18.15 7.34 -2.05
N ASP A 181 19.11 8.25 -2.01
CA ASP A 181 20.45 7.99 -1.48
C ASP A 181 20.37 7.61 0.01
N ARG A 182 19.46 8.24 0.75
CA ARG A 182 19.19 7.86 2.13
C ARG A 182 18.56 6.46 2.24
N LEU A 183 17.58 6.14 1.38
CA LEU A 183 17.00 4.80 1.30
C LEU A 183 18.05 3.73 1.02
N LEU A 184 18.90 3.94 0.02
CA LEU A 184 19.95 3.00 -0.34
C LEU A 184 21.06 2.89 0.72
N THR A 185 21.21 3.91 1.59
CA THR A 185 22.06 3.80 2.80
C THR A 185 21.41 2.87 3.84
N LEU A 186 20.08 2.88 3.98
CA LEU A 186 19.34 2.04 4.92
C LEU A 186 19.15 0.61 4.39
N ASN A 187 18.87 0.49 3.11
CA ASN A 187 18.69 -0.78 2.39
C ASN A 187 19.33 -0.70 0.99
N PRO A 188 20.58 -1.13 0.81
CA PRO A 188 21.30 -1.04 -0.46
C PRO A 188 20.68 -1.85 -1.61
N GLU A 189 19.86 -2.85 -1.30
CA GLU A 189 19.22 -3.76 -2.26
C GLU A 189 17.73 -3.44 -2.47
N ASP A 190 17.28 -2.22 -2.13
CA ASP A 190 15.90 -1.81 -2.36
C ASP A 190 15.62 -1.62 -3.85
N GLU A 191 14.94 -2.59 -4.46
CA GLU A 191 14.63 -2.60 -5.89
C GLU A 191 13.88 -1.35 -6.35
N ASN A 192 12.92 -0.86 -5.55
CA ASN A 192 12.14 0.34 -5.93
C ASN A 192 13.00 1.60 -5.88
N ALA A 193 13.85 1.73 -4.87
CA ALA A 193 14.79 2.85 -4.75
C ALA A 193 15.82 2.85 -5.89
N LEU A 194 16.38 1.67 -6.23
CA LEU A 194 17.31 1.52 -7.36
C LEU A 194 16.65 1.87 -8.69
N LEU A 195 15.41 1.42 -8.94
CA LEU A 195 14.67 1.74 -10.16
C LEU A 195 14.32 3.23 -10.25
N LEU A 196 13.86 3.84 -9.17
CA LEU A 196 13.57 5.27 -9.16
C LEU A 196 14.83 6.10 -9.38
N LYS A 197 15.97 5.67 -8.82
CA LYS A 197 17.27 6.29 -9.10
C LYS A 197 17.65 6.17 -10.58
N ALA A 198 17.43 4.98 -11.17
CA ALA A 198 17.68 4.75 -12.58
C ALA A 198 16.84 5.68 -13.48
N GLU A 199 15.57 5.89 -13.17
CA GLU A 199 14.70 6.84 -13.89
C GLU A 199 15.26 8.27 -13.81
N ILE A 200 15.63 8.72 -12.61
CA ILE A 200 16.21 10.05 -12.41
C ILE A 200 17.51 10.21 -13.20
N MET A 201 18.39 9.20 -13.16
CA MET A 201 19.65 9.21 -13.90
C MET A 201 19.41 9.25 -15.41
N ALA A 202 18.45 8.48 -15.93
CA ALA A 202 18.08 8.46 -17.34
C ALA A 202 17.63 9.85 -17.84
N VAL A 203 16.76 10.52 -17.06
CA VAL A 203 16.27 11.88 -17.39
C VAL A 203 17.36 12.95 -17.24
N SER A 204 18.28 12.76 -16.30
CA SER A 204 19.40 13.67 -16.06
C SER A 204 20.54 13.52 -17.09
N GLY A 205 20.44 12.57 -18.01
CA GLY A 205 21.46 12.31 -19.04
C GLY A 205 22.63 11.42 -18.58
N ASN A 206 22.55 10.84 -17.37
CA ASN A 206 23.53 9.90 -16.84
C ASN A 206 23.19 8.46 -17.28
N GLU A 207 23.28 8.23 -18.60
CA GLU A 207 22.80 7.02 -19.26
C GLU A 207 23.48 5.74 -18.77
N GLU A 208 24.79 5.77 -18.62
CA GLU A 208 25.58 4.62 -18.18
C GLU A 208 25.18 4.16 -16.77
N GLU A 209 25.01 5.10 -15.86
CA GLU A 209 24.59 4.82 -14.50
C GLU A 209 23.13 4.33 -14.44
N ALA A 210 22.23 4.92 -15.24
CA ALA A 210 20.84 4.47 -15.33
C ALA A 210 20.73 3.01 -15.76
N VAL A 211 21.42 2.63 -16.85
CA VAL A 211 21.42 1.25 -17.34
C VAL A 211 22.03 0.30 -16.32
N LYS A 212 23.16 0.70 -15.71
CA LYS A 212 23.80 -0.10 -14.66
C LYS A 212 22.87 -0.39 -13.48
N LEU A 213 22.14 0.62 -12.99
CA LEU A 213 21.18 0.44 -11.89
C LEU A 213 20.05 -0.53 -12.27
N MET A 214 19.54 -0.48 -13.52
CA MET A 214 18.56 -1.44 -14.00
C MET A 214 19.13 -2.86 -14.08
N ASP A 215 20.39 -3.00 -14.50
CA ASP A 215 21.10 -4.29 -14.54
C ASP A 215 21.35 -4.84 -13.13
N ASP A 216 21.72 -3.97 -12.18
CA ASP A 216 21.91 -4.35 -10.79
C ASP A 216 20.60 -4.91 -10.18
N VAL A 217 19.44 -4.29 -10.48
CA VAL A 217 18.13 -4.81 -10.06
C VAL A 217 17.84 -6.18 -10.69
N LEU A 218 18.11 -6.36 -11.98
CA LEU A 218 17.89 -7.64 -12.66
C LEU A 218 18.86 -8.73 -12.16
N ALA A 219 20.04 -8.36 -11.73
CA ALA A 219 20.99 -9.27 -11.10
C ALA A 219 20.52 -9.72 -9.71
N LEU A 220 19.88 -8.82 -8.92
CA LEU A 220 19.30 -9.13 -7.62
C LEU A 220 18.01 -9.98 -7.77
N ASN A 221 17.16 -9.58 -8.70
CA ASN A 221 15.87 -10.21 -8.94
C ASN A 221 15.60 -10.35 -10.44
N PRO A 222 15.96 -11.49 -11.06
CA PRO A 222 15.69 -11.75 -12.46
C PRO A 222 14.20 -11.77 -12.84
N PHE A 223 13.29 -11.76 -11.86
CA PHE A 223 11.85 -11.72 -12.07
C PHE A 223 11.26 -10.32 -11.87
N CYS A 224 12.06 -9.28 -11.75
CA CYS A 224 11.61 -7.91 -11.57
C CYS A 224 11.02 -7.35 -12.89
N GLU A 225 9.72 -7.50 -13.08
CA GLU A 225 8.99 -7.02 -14.28
C GLU A 225 9.22 -5.54 -14.54
N LYS A 226 9.20 -4.72 -13.47
CA LYS A 226 9.42 -3.27 -13.57
C LYS A 226 10.78 -2.92 -14.16
N ALA A 227 11.83 -3.67 -13.82
CA ALA A 227 13.18 -3.43 -14.34
C ALA A 227 13.25 -3.68 -15.85
N TYR A 228 12.67 -4.77 -16.33
CA TYR A 228 12.58 -5.05 -17.77
C TYR A 228 11.79 -3.99 -18.52
N LEU A 229 10.64 -3.57 -17.98
CA LEU A 229 9.81 -2.54 -18.59
C LEU A 229 10.54 -1.20 -18.65
N LEU A 230 11.19 -0.80 -17.57
CA LEU A 230 11.94 0.44 -17.50
C LEU A 230 13.11 0.43 -18.49
N LYS A 231 13.94 -0.63 -18.48
CA LYS A 231 15.10 -0.76 -19.35
C LYS A 231 14.72 -0.84 -20.82
N GLY A 232 13.68 -1.62 -21.14
CA GLY A 232 13.20 -1.76 -22.52
C GLY A 232 12.59 -0.46 -23.06
N SER A 233 11.75 0.24 -22.24
CA SER A 233 11.18 1.54 -22.61
C SER A 233 12.25 2.62 -22.77
N TYR A 234 13.28 2.61 -21.93
CA TYR A 234 14.43 3.50 -22.06
C TYR A 234 15.12 3.36 -23.44
N TYR A 235 15.43 2.11 -23.86
CA TYR A 235 16.03 1.89 -25.17
C TYR A 235 15.06 2.20 -26.34
N LEU A 236 13.76 1.94 -26.14
CA LEU A 236 12.75 2.29 -27.16
C LEU A 236 12.66 3.82 -27.33
N ALA A 237 12.68 4.60 -26.26
CA ALA A 237 12.69 6.06 -26.32
C ALA A 237 13.93 6.61 -27.03
N LYS A 238 15.07 5.94 -26.90
CA LYS A 238 16.33 6.24 -27.60
C LYS A 238 16.35 5.75 -29.05
N LYS A 239 15.30 5.02 -29.50
CA LYS A 239 15.22 4.36 -30.79
C LYS A 239 16.30 3.28 -31.00
N GLU A 240 16.85 2.76 -29.91
CA GLU A 240 17.80 1.65 -29.88
C GLU A 240 17.04 0.32 -29.88
N TYR A 241 16.29 0.09 -30.97
CA TYR A 241 15.33 -1.00 -31.10
C TYR A 241 15.93 -2.39 -30.84
N ASP A 242 17.17 -2.63 -31.29
CA ASP A 242 17.82 -3.93 -31.09
C ASP A 242 18.09 -4.23 -29.62
N ARG A 243 18.50 -3.21 -28.85
CA ARG A 243 18.68 -3.33 -27.41
C ARG A 243 17.34 -3.50 -26.68
N ALA A 244 16.32 -2.74 -27.08
CA ALA A 244 14.97 -2.89 -26.51
C ALA A 244 14.43 -4.31 -26.76
N LEU A 245 14.60 -4.86 -27.97
CA LEU A 245 14.20 -6.24 -28.28
C LEU A 245 14.94 -7.25 -27.40
N ALA A 246 16.25 -7.13 -27.26
CA ALA A 246 17.03 -8.05 -26.43
C ALA A 246 16.54 -8.08 -24.96
N VAL A 247 16.18 -6.91 -24.40
CA VAL A 247 15.62 -6.82 -23.04
C VAL A 247 14.27 -7.55 -22.93
N TYR A 248 13.37 -7.33 -23.88
CA TYR A 248 12.06 -7.97 -23.85
C TYR A 248 12.11 -9.46 -24.26
N ASP A 249 13.04 -9.86 -25.10
CA ASP A 249 13.29 -11.26 -25.41
C ASP A 249 13.72 -12.03 -24.15
N GLU A 250 14.66 -11.48 -23.39
CA GLU A 250 15.08 -12.02 -22.10
C GLU A 250 13.89 -12.09 -21.12
N ALA A 251 13.10 -11.01 -21.02
CA ALA A 251 11.94 -10.96 -20.13
C ALA A 251 10.92 -12.08 -20.42
N VAL A 252 10.59 -12.33 -21.70
CA VAL A 252 9.62 -13.38 -22.06
C VAL A 252 10.22 -14.79 -22.00
N GLU A 253 11.55 -14.93 -22.11
CA GLU A 253 12.25 -16.19 -21.90
C GLU A 253 12.20 -16.60 -20.43
N ILE A 254 12.51 -15.66 -19.50
CA ILE A 254 12.50 -15.91 -18.06
C ILE A 254 11.06 -16.06 -17.54
N GLN A 255 10.14 -15.25 -18.06
CA GLN A 255 8.73 -15.23 -17.64
C GLN A 255 7.78 -15.35 -18.84
N PRO A 256 7.49 -16.58 -19.32
CA PRO A 256 6.62 -16.81 -20.49
C PRO A 256 5.16 -16.36 -20.31
N ALA A 257 4.76 -15.99 -19.09
CA ALA A 257 3.43 -15.44 -18.76
C ALA A 257 3.42 -13.91 -18.61
N PHE A 258 4.53 -13.22 -18.85
CA PHE A 258 4.63 -11.77 -18.71
C PHE A 258 3.97 -11.04 -19.89
N ALA A 259 2.65 -10.86 -19.80
CA ALA A 259 1.82 -10.26 -20.85
C ALA A 259 2.34 -8.90 -21.33
N GLN A 260 2.73 -8.03 -20.40
CA GLN A 260 3.19 -6.68 -20.72
C GLN A 260 4.52 -6.68 -21.47
N ALA A 261 5.42 -7.63 -21.21
CA ALA A 261 6.67 -7.77 -22.00
C ALA A 261 6.39 -8.13 -23.45
N TYR A 262 5.43 -9.04 -23.72
CA TYR A 262 4.99 -9.32 -25.10
C TYR A 262 4.40 -8.08 -25.76
N HIS A 263 3.54 -7.34 -25.06
CA HIS A 263 2.97 -6.10 -25.58
C HIS A 263 4.07 -5.11 -25.98
N GLU A 264 5.00 -4.82 -25.08
CA GLU A 264 6.08 -3.87 -25.34
C GLU A 264 7.04 -4.37 -26.42
N ARG A 265 7.34 -5.67 -26.46
CA ARG A 265 8.13 -6.25 -27.54
C ARG A 265 7.45 -6.11 -28.91
N GLY A 266 6.14 -6.32 -28.96
CA GLY A 266 5.33 -6.08 -30.14
C GLY A 266 5.38 -4.62 -30.61
N ARG A 267 5.37 -3.66 -29.69
CA ARG A 267 5.57 -2.22 -30.01
C ARG A 267 6.93 -1.96 -30.63
N VAL A 268 7.99 -2.54 -30.08
CA VAL A 268 9.35 -2.40 -30.63
C VAL A 268 9.45 -3.02 -32.03
N LYS A 269 8.89 -4.23 -32.24
CA LYS A 269 8.84 -4.88 -33.57
C LYS A 269 8.11 -4.02 -34.59
N LEU A 270 6.97 -3.42 -34.19
CA LEU A 270 6.24 -2.51 -35.07
C LEU A 270 7.09 -1.28 -35.46
N ALA A 271 7.78 -0.69 -34.50
CA ALA A 271 8.66 0.45 -34.73
C ALA A 271 9.83 0.12 -35.67
N LYS A 272 10.27 -1.14 -35.70
CA LYS A 272 11.26 -1.68 -36.67
C LYS A 272 10.65 -2.03 -38.02
N GLY A 273 9.33 -2.01 -38.18
CA GLY A 273 8.63 -2.40 -39.41
C GLY A 273 8.24 -3.87 -39.48
N ASP A 274 8.53 -4.68 -38.47
CA ASP A 274 8.10 -6.08 -38.37
C ASP A 274 6.64 -6.14 -37.87
N LYS A 275 5.72 -5.98 -38.83
CA LYS A 275 4.28 -6.03 -38.57
C LYS A 275 3.80 -7.41 -38.16
N GLN A 276 4.36 -8.45 -38.74
CA GLN A 276 3.95 -9.83 -38.47
C GLN A 276 4.33 -10.23 -37.04
N GLY A 277 5.59 -10.06 -36.67
CA GLY A 277 6.04 -10.35 -35.33
C GLY A 277 5.38 -9.49 -34.24
N SER A 278 5.02 -8.23 -34.56
CA SER A 278 4.23 -7.38 -33.68
C SER A 278 2.84 -7.96 -33.41
N MET A 279 2.12 -8.42 -34.48
CA MET A 279 0.79 -9.00 -34.33
C MET A 279 0.81 -10.29 -33.50
N GLU A 280 1.83 -11.13 -33.67
CA GLU A 280 2.01 -12.36 -32.90
C GLU A 280 2.20 -12.06 -31.41
N ASP A 281 3.05 -11.10 -31.08
CA ASP A 281 3.29 -10.68 -29.69
C ASP A 281 2.05 -10.03 -29.07
N MET A 282 1.34 -9.16 -29.79
CA MET A 282 0.09 -8.55 -29.31
C MET A 282 -0.99 -9.60 -29.04
N LYS A 283 -1.14 -10.58 -29.93
CA LYS A 283 -2.06 -11.69 -29.70
C LYS A 283 -1.70 -12.46 -28.44
N ARG A 284 -0.42 -12.73 -28.24
CA ARG A 284 0.06 -13.44 -27.05
C ARG A 284 -0.19 -12.64 -25.77
N ALA A 285 0.03 -11.34 -25.79
CA ALA A 285 -0.27 -10.44 -24.66
C ALA A 285 -1.77 -10.49 -24.28
N ILE A 286 -2.68 -10.45 -25.26
CA ILE A 286 -4.13 -10.54 -25.03
C ILE A 286 -4.53 -11.93 -24.50
N GLU A 287 -3.93 -13.01 -24.99
CA GLU A 287 -4.18 -14.37 -24.48
C GLU A 287 -3.79 -14.50 -23.00
N LEU A 288 -2.69 -13.85 -22.60
CA LEU A 288 -2.18 -13.90 -21.21
C LEU A 288 -2.95 -12.98 -20.26
N ALA A 289 -3.44 -11.84 -20.75
CA ALA A 289 -4.20 -10.85 -19.98
C ALA A 289 -5.44 -10.36 -20.74
N PRO A 290 -6.50 -11.19 -20.85
CA PRO A 290 -7.69 -10.86 -21.64
C PRO A 290 -8.43 -9.61 -21.18
N GLU A 291 -8.37 -9.30 -19.89
CA GLU A 291 -8.97 -8.10 -19.30
C GLU A 291 -8.31 -6.80 -19.77
N GLN A 292 -7.06 -6.87 -20.21
CA GLN A 292 -6.29 -5.74 -20.77
C GLN A 292 -6.43 -5.63 -22.30
N GLY A 293 -7.10 -6.57 -22.93
CA GLY A 293 -7.21 -6.66 -24.38
C GLY A 293 -7.83 -5.42 -25.03
N ALA A 294 -8.76 -4.74 -24.37
CA ALA A 294 -9.35 -3.51 -24.86
C ALA A 294 -8.35 -2.33 -24.85
N ALA A 295 -7.49 -2.24 -23.83
CA ALA A 295 -6.42 -1.26 -23.74
C ALA A 295 -5.34 -1.53 -24.79
N ILE A 296 -4.92 -2.78 -24.94
CA ILE A 296 -3.90 -3.21 -25.90
C ILE A 296 -4.37 -2.97 -27.35
N SER A 297 -5.64 -3.28 -27.68
CA SER A 297 -6.20 -3.11 -29.03
C SER A 297 -6.57 -1.68 -29.39
N GLY A 298 -6.90 -0.83 -28.40
CA GLY A 298 -7.33 0.55 -28.63
C GLY A 298 -6.18 1.55 -28.83
N GLU A 299 -4.99 1.25 -28.39
CA GLU A 299 -3.84 2.17 -28.40
C GLU A 299 -3.12 2.25 -29.76
N TYR A 300 -3.44 1.38 -30.71
CA TYR A 300 -2.84 1.43 -32.06
C TYR A 300 -3.11 2.73 -32.81
N ASN A 301 -4.14 3.50 -32.43
CA ASN A 301 -4.52 4.74 -33.12
C ASN A 301 -3.99 6.02 -32.45
N ASN A 302 -3.33 5.97 -31.29
CA ASN A 302 -2.96 7.16 -30.51
C ASN A 302 -1.49 7.28 -30.16
N TYR A 303 -0.59 6.75 -31.00
CA TYR A 303 0.87 6.78 -30.77
C TYR A 303 1.45 8.19 -30.58
N GLU A 304 0.80 9.24 -31.08
CA GLU A 304 1.26 10.63 -30.94
C GLU A 304 0.73 11.35 -29.68
N GLN A 305 -0.29 10.80 -29.02
CA GLN A 305 -0.93 11.49 -27.87
C GLN A 305 -0.43 10.99 -26.50
N GLN A 306 0.21 9.84 -26.40
CA GLN A 306 0.75 9.33 -25.14
C GLN A 306 2.20 9.75 -24.85
N ARG A 307 2.57 10.97 -25.23
CA ARG A 307 3.82 11.60 -24.81
C ARG A 307 3.85 12.03 -23.33
N ASN A 308 3.10 11.38 -22.46
CA ASN A 308 3.11 11.60 -21.01
C ASN A 308 3.78 10.46 -20.23
N ILE A 309 4.61 9.63 -20.88
CA ILE A 309 5.62 8.86 -20.15
C ILE A 309 6.72 9.84 -19.78
N PRO A 310 7.12 9.97 -18.53
CA PRO A 310 8.14 10.90 -18.08
C PRO A 310 9.53 10.39 -18.47
N PHE A 311 9.93 10.63 -19.70
CA PHE A 311 11.33 10.68 -20.13
C PHE A 311 11.62 12.02 -20.78
#